data_2d2bd913310cf7f7489367b1f22c451f
#
_entry.id   2d2bd913310cf7f7489367b1f22c451f
#
_cell.length_a   1.000
_cell.length_b   1.000
_cell.length_c   1.000
_cell.angle_alpha   90.00
_cell.angle_beta   90.00
_cell.angle_gamma   90.00
#
_symmetry.space_group_name_H-M   'P 1'
#
loop_
_entity.id
_entity.type
_entity.pdbx_description
1 polymer ?
#
loop_
_entity_poly.entity_id
_entity_poly.type
_entity_poly.pdbx_seq_one_letter_code
_entity_poly.pdbx_strand_id
1 'polypeptide(L)'
;MMKELPKVYEPQQVESRIYQMWEDNDCFNGDPDPKKKPFSIVMPPPNVTGQLHMGHALDCTLQDILTRFKRMQGYSTLWVPGTDHAGIATQIKVEEELRVKEGLTRYDLGREKFLQRVWKWKEEYGNRIVEQQKKMGVSCDWSRSRFTMDEGCSKAVRETFCELYDKGLIYKGSRIINWCPHCITALSDAEVEYVDKPGHLWYIRYPLADGSGDIVVATTRPETMMGDTGVAVNPNDEKFKHLIGKKCILPIMNREIPIVGDEYCEIGFGTGAVKMTPAHDPNDFEVGLRHNLEVIRVIADDGRINENGGPYNGMDRYECRKAIVKDLEEHGYLVKVEPYNHN
;
A
#
# COMPACT_ATOMS: atom_id res chain seq x y z
N MET A 1 -48.68 -23.07 36.55
CA MET A 1 -49.20 -23.22 35.17
C MET A 1 -48.03 -23.10 34.23
N MET A 2 -47.75 -24.12 33.45
CA MET A 2 -46.76 -24.00 32.36
C MET A 2 -47.37 -23.06 31.32
N LYS A 3 -46.61 -22.01 31.02
CA LYS A 3 -47.00 -21.08 29.96
C LYS A 3 -46.86 -21.82 28.61
N GLU A 4 -47.95 -22.00 27.88
CA GLU A 4 -47.89 -22.58 26.52
C GLU A 4 -46.95 -21.75 25.67
N LEU A 5 -46.01 -22.39 24.99
CA LEU A 5 -45.14 -21.71 24.07
C LEU A 5 -45.90 -21.32 22.77
N PRO A 6 -45.63 -20.15 22.16
CA PRO A 6 -46.19 -19.78 20.89
C PRO A 6 -45.84 -20.82 19.82
N LYS A 7 -46.77 -21.07 18.88
CA LYS A 7 -46.56 -22.04 17.78
C LYS A 7 -45.48 -21.60 16.78
N VAL A 8 -45.18 -20.31 16.72
CA VAL A 8 -44.17 -19.72 15.84
C VAL A 8 -43.16 -18.95 16.69
N TYR A 9 -41.85 -19.13 16.42
CA TYR A 9 -40.79 -18.37 17.03
C TYR A 9 -40.71 -16.99 16.37
N GLU A 10 -40.85 -15.96 17.19
CA GLU A 10 -40.72 -14.56 16.79
C GLU A 10 -39.43 -13.94 17.34
N PRO A 11 -38.34 -13.89 16.55
CA PRO A 11 -37.02 -13.46 17.01
C PRO A 11 -37.05 -12.08 17.70
N GLN A 12 -37.76 -11.15 17.13
CA GLN A 12 -37.83 -9.75 17.60
C GLN A 12 -38.36 -9.62 19.04
N GLN A 13 -39.20 -10.55 19.48
CA GLN A 13 -39.74 -10.56 20.85
C GLN A 13 -38.82 -11.18 21.88
N VAL A 14 -37.84 -11.95 21.44
CA VAL A 14 -37.06 -12.84 22.31
C VAL A 14 -35.59 -12.46 22.34
N GLU A 15 -34.96 -12.25 21.20
CA GLU A 15 -33.50 -12.19 21.06
C GLU A 15 -32.88 -11.01 21.81
N SER A 16 -33.40 -9.81 21.66
CA SER A 16 -32.85 -8.62 22.32
C SER A 16 -32.91 -8.72 23.87
N ARG A 17 -34.01 -9.30 24.39
CA ARG A 17 -34.18 -9.49 25.84
C ARG A 17 -33.21 -10.56 26.38
N ILE A 18 -33.02 -11.64 25.64
CA ILE A 18 -32.09 -12.71 26.05
C ILE A 18 -30.66 -12.21 25.98
N TYR A 19 -30.30 -11.48 24.91
CA TYR A 19 -28.95 -10.94 24.77
C TYR A 19 -28.63 -9.97 25.92
N GLN A 20 -29.55 -9.07 26.25
CA GLN A 20 -29.40 -8.16 27.39
C GLN A 20 -29.23 -8.90 28.71
N MET A 21 -30.00 -9.98 28.93
CA MET A 21 -29.85 -10.82 30.08
C MET A 21 -28.45 -11.44 30.19
N TRP A 22 -27.84 -11.84 29.08
CA TRP A 22 -26.45 -12.35 29.07
C TRP A 22 -25.44 -11.26 29.42
N GLU A 23 -25.63 -10.04 28.89
CA GLU A 23 -24.78 -8.89 29.24
C GLU A 23 -24.91 -8.51 30.71
N ASP A 24 -26.13 -8.40 31.24
CA ASP A 24 -26.42 -8.04 32.63
C ASP A 24 -25.85 -9.05 33.64
N ASN A 25 -25.61 -10.30 33.22
CA ASN A 25 -25.06 -11.35 34.06
C ASN A 25 -23.60 -11.70 33.72
N ASP A 26 -22.89 -10.87 32.99
CA ASP A 26 -21.49 -11.03 32.60
C ASP A 26 -21.16 -12.41 31.99
N CYS A 27 -22.13 -13.02 31.28
CA CYS A 27 -22.02 -14.39 30.76
C CYS A 27 -20.85 -14.57 29.77
N PHE A 28 -20.33 -13.49 29.20
CA PHE A 28 -19.27 -13.52 28.20
C PHE A 28 -17.91 -13.07 28.73
N ASN A 29 -17.83 -12.60 29.96
CA ASN A 29 -16.59 -12.10 30.55
C ASN A 29 -15.57 -13.21 30.71
N GLY A 30 -14.34 -12.96 30.27
CA GLY A 30 -13.24 -13.93 30.28
C GLY A 30 -12.20 -13.63 31.36
N ASP A 31 -12.59 -13.70 32.63
CA ASP A 31 -11.63 -13.49 33.72
C ASP A 31 -10.68 -14.65 33.89
N PRO A 32 -9.39 -14.41 34.20
CA PRO A 32 -8.42 -15.45 34.45
C PRO A 32 -8.81 -16.30 35.64
N ASP A 33 -8.93 -17.63 35.47
CA ASP A 33 -9.15 -18.60 36.53
C ASP A 33 -8.01 -19.62 36.50
N PRO A 34 -7.09 -19.63 37.51
CA PRO A 34 -5.94 -20.53 37.54
C PRO A 34 -6.34 -22.02 37.68
N LYS A 35 -7.59 -22.31 38.02
CA LYS A 35 -8.11 -23.67 38.12
C LYS A 35 -8.66 -24.22 36.81
N LYS A 36 -8.83 -23.37 35.81
CA LYS A 36 -9.38 -23.72 34.49
C LYS A 36 -8.32 -23.62 33.41
N LYS A 37 -8.45 -24.44 32.39
CA LYS A 37 -7.64 -24.30 31.19
C LYS A 37 -8.04 -23.02 30.44
N PRO A 38 -7.09 -22.17 30.03
CA PRO A 38 -7.41 -20.97 29.25
C PRO A 38 -7.73 -21.33 27.80
N PHE A 39 -8.62 -20.56 27.21
CA PHE A 39 -8.89 -20.54 25.77
C PHE A 39 -9.18 -19.10 25.34
N SER A 40 -8.39 -18.55 24.44
CA SER A 40 -8.54 -17.16 24.01
C SER A 40 -8.55 -17.03 22.51
N ILE A 41 -9.44 -16.18 22.00
CA ILE A 41 -9.48 -15.73 20.60
C ILE A 41 -9.43 -14.19 20.61
N VAL A 42 -8.67 -13.61 19.70
CA VAL A 42 -8.77 -12.20 19.35
C VAL A 42 -9.55 -12.13 18.04
N MET A 43 -10.69 -11.46 18.05
CA MET A 43 -11.49 -11.26 16.85
C MET A 43 -10.69 -10.44 15.83
N PRO A 44 -10.58 -10.88 14.55
CA PRO A 44 -10.12 -9.99 13.50
C PRO A 44 -11.03 -8.75 13.46
N PRO A 45 -10.53 -7.56 13.80
CA PRO A 45 -11.40 -6.41 14.00
C PRO A 45 -11.97 -5.91 12.67
N PRO A 46 -13.30 -5.88 12.47
CA PRO A 46 -13.87 -5.36 11.24
C PRO A 46 -13.56 -3.89 11.05
N ASN A 47 -13.31 -3.52 9.79
CA ASN A 47 -13.03 -2.15 9.37
C ASN A 47 -14.27 -1.28 9.51
N VAL A 48 -14.13 -0.05 10.03
CA VAL A 48 -15.24 0.92 10.13
C VAL A 48 -15.57 1.61 8.79
N THR A 49 -15.45 0.86 7.69
CA THR A 49 -15.73 1.34 6.33
C THR A 49 -17.21 1.27 5.94
N GLY A 50 -18.03 0.61 6.75
CA GLY A 50 -19.46 0.44 6.50
C GLY A 50 -20.10 -0.62 7.38
N GLN A 51 -21.19 -1.21 6.88
CA GLN A 51 -21.93 -2.27 7.56
C GLN A 51 -21.23 -3.63 7.37
N LEU A 52 -21.50 -4.57 8.29
CA LEU A 52 -21.07 -5.95 8.13
C LEU A 52 -21.82 -6.62 6.96
N HIS A 53 -21.17 -7.57 6.33
CA HIS A 53 -21.72 -8.44 5.28
C HIS A 53 -21.62 -9.93 5.67
N MET A 54 -22.12 -10.82 4.81
CA MET A 54 -22.18 -12.26 5.09
C MET A 54 -20.81 -12.90 5.41
N GLY A 55 -19.70 -12.37 4.82
CA GLY A 55 -18.34 -12.83 5.17
C GLY A 55 -17.99 -12.58 6.63
N HIS A 56 -18.32 -11.42 7.16
CA HIS A 56 -18.14 -11.12 8.60
C HIS A 56 -19.03 -12.01 9.49
N ALA A 57 -20.28 -12.28 9.05
CA ALA A 57 -21.16 -13.16 9.79
C ALA A 57 -20.60 -14.60 9.87
N LEU A 58 -20.05 -15.11 8.76
CA LEU A 58 -19.41 -16.43 8.73
C LEU A 58 -18.19 -16.47 9.68
N ASP A 59 -17.30 -15.49 9.57
CA ASP A 59 -16.10 -15.38 10.42
C ASP A 59 -16.45 -15.34 11.92
N CYS A 60 -17.36 -14.45 12.33
CA CYS A 60 -17.83 -14.36 13.70
C CYS A 60 -18.51 -15.66 14.17
N THR A 61 -19.31 -16.31 13.32
CA THR A 61 -20.02 -17.54 13.69
C THR A 61 -19.04 -18.68 13.98
N LEU A 62 -18.01 -18.86 13.16
CA LEU A 62 -16.99 -19.90 13.39
C LEU A 62 -16.27 -19.70 14.71
N GLN A 63 -15.88 -18.48 15.02
CA GLN A 63 -15.23 -18.12 16.28
C GLN A 63 -16.18 -18.30 17.49
N ASP A 64 -17.45 -17.91 17.34
CA ASP A 64 -18.46 -18.04 18.38
C ASP A 64 -18.77 -19.50 18.73
N ILE A 65 -18.86 -20.37 17.74
CA ILE A 65 -19.03 -21.81 17.94
C ILE A 65 -17.90 -22.36 18.80
N LEU A 66 -16.65 -22.07 18.47
CA LEU A 66 -15.49 -22.54 19.22
C LEU A 66 -15.47 -21.98 20.64
N THR A 67 -15.76 -20.69 20.78
CA THR A 67 -15.80 -20.00 22.08
C THR A 67 -16.87 -20.60 23.01
N ARG A 68 -18.09 -20.77 22.49
CA ARG A 68 -19.21 -21.38 23.24
C ARG A 68 -18.91 -22.84 23.61
N PHE A 69 -18.37 -23.62 22.67
CA PHE A 69 -18.01 -25.00 22.91
C PHE A 69 -16.96 -25.11 24.02
N LYS A 70 -15.92 -24.28 24.01
CA LYS A 70 -14.92 -24.27 25.08
C LYS A 70 -15.47 -23.79 26.41
N ARG A 71 -16.37 -22.83 26.42
CA ARG A 71 -17.08 -22.38 27.63
C ARG A 71 -17.91 -23.51 28.23
N MET A 72 -18.64 -24.27 27.40
CA MET A 72 -19.39 -25.46 27.85
C MET A 72 -18.50 -26.58 28.37
N GLN A 73 -17.26 -26.70 27.89
CA GLN A 73 -16.26 -27.63 28.41
C GLN A 73 -15.61 -27.19 29.74
N GLY A 74 -15.98 -26.01 30.27
CA GLY A 74 -15.46 -25.48 31.53
C GLY A 74 -14.12 -24.75 31.42
N TYR A 75 -13.70 -24.35 30.22
CA TYR A 75 -12.50 -23.51 30.05
C TYR A 75 -12.74 -22.09 30.59
N SER A 76 -11.65 -21.41 31.02
CA SER A 76 -11.63 -19.96 31.16
C SER A 76 -11.50 -19.38 29.79
N THR A 77 -12.61 -18.86 29.26
CA THR A 77 -12.72 -18.52 27.83
C THR A 77 -12.79 -17.02 27.64
N LEU A 78 -11.89 -16.47 26.87
CA LEU A 78 -11.86 -15.06 26.48
C LEU A 78 -11.93 -14.91 24.96
N TRP A 79 -12.93 -14.20 24.48
CA TRP A 79 -13.00 -13.75 23.09
C TRP A 79 -13.03 -12.22 23.06
N VAL A 80 -11.91 -11.63 22.60
CA VAL A 80 -11.71 -10.16 22.61
C VAL A 80 -12.27 -9.55 21.32
N PRO A 81 -13.28 -8.68 21.41
CA PRO A 81 -13.82 -7.96 20.26
C PRO A 81 -13.04 -6.67 19.98
N GLY A 82 -13.24 -6.14 18.78
CA GLY A 82 -12.70 -4.83 18.40
C GLY A 82 -13.21 -4.36 17.05
N THR A 83 -12.83 -3.12 16.71
CA THR A 83 -13.05 -2.53 15.37
C THR A 83 -11.76 -1.88 14.90
N ASP A 84 -11.53 -1.89 13.58
CA ASP A 84 -10.35 -1.30 12.98
C ASP A 84 -10.66 0.04 12.33
N HIS A 85 -9.80 1.03 12.54
CA HIS A 85 -9.90 2.35 11.91
C HIS A 85 -9.68 2.29 10.38
N ALA A 86 -8.98 1.28 9.87
CA ALA A 86 -8.72 1.02 8.44
C ALA A 86 -8.17 2.24 7.65
N GLY A 87 -7.69 3.25 8.31
CA GLY A 87 -7.00 4.44 7.80
C GLY A 87 -7.49 4.95 6.46
N ILE A 88 -6.78 4.62 5.40
CA ILE A 88 -7.02 5.08 4.02
C ILE A 88 -8.44 4.70 3.54
N ALA A 89 -8.87 3.47 3.73
CA ALA A 89 -10.16 2.98 3.24
C ALA A 89 -11.34 3.74 3.87
N THR A 90 -11.28 4.02 5.18
CA THR A 90 -12.30 4.83 5.87
C THR A 90 -12.31 6.26 5.36
N GLN A 91 -11.13 6.88 5.14
CA GLN A 91 -11.05 8.23 4.62
C GLN A 91 -11.61 8.32 3.19
N ILE A 92 -11.33 7.35 2.32
CA ILE A 92 -11.91 7.28 0.97
C ILE A 92 -13.44 7.21 1.03
N LYS A 93 -14.01 6.41 1.95
CA LYS A 93 -15.47 6.32 2.10
C LYS A 93 -16.08 7.65 2.56
N VAL A 94 -15.46 8.33 3.48
CA VAL A 94 -15.91 9.66 3.94
C VAL A 94 -15.78 10.71 2.83
N GLU A 95 -14.71 10.67 2.05
CA GLU A 95 -14.51 11.57 0.91
C GLU A 95 -15.52 11.30 -0.22
N GLU A 96 -15.83 10.03 -0.49
CA GLU A 96 -16.87 9.64 -1.44
C GLU A 96 -18.24 10.20 -1.02
N GLU A 97 -18.60 10.04 0.27
CA GLU A 97 -19.84 10.60 0.82
C GLU A 97 -19.89 12.11 0.70
N LEU A 98 -18.79 12.78 1.05
CA LEU A 98 -18.65 14.24 0.96
C LEU A 98 -18.85 14.74 -0.48
N ARG A 99 -18.21 14.07 -1.43
CA ARG A 99 -18.34 14.39 -2.86
C ARG A 99 -19.76 14.20 -3.36
N VAL A 100 -20.43 13.09 -2.99
CA VAL A 100 -21.78 12.79 -3.47
C VAL A 100 -22.83 13.70 -2.84
N LYS A 101 -22.70 14.01 -1.55
CA LYS A 101 -23.71 14.80 -0.82
C LYS A 101 -23.51 16.31 -0.92
N GLU A 102 -22.27 16.78 -0.97
CA GLU A 102 -21.93 18.21 -0.84
C GLU A 102 -21.13 18.72 -2.05
N GLY A 103 -20.64 17.86 -2.95
CA GLY A 103 -19.82 18.27 -4.09
C GLY A 103 -18.41 18.74 -3.71
N LEU A 104 -17.95 18.44 -2.48
CA LEU A 104 -16.69 18.89 -1.92
C LEU A 104 -15.67 17.74 -1.84
N THR A 105 -14.40 18.12 -1.74
CA THR A 105 -13.27 17.22 -1.48
C THR A 105 -12.69 17.46 -0.08
N ARG A 106 -11.81 16.57 0.39
CA ARG A 106 -11.05 16.77 1.63
C ARG A 106 -10.19 18.05 1.60
N TYR A 107 -9.75 18.48 0.41
CA TYR A 107 -8.94 19.69 0.25
C TYR A 107 -9.77 20.97 0.44
N ASP A 108 -11.04 20.97 0.02
CA ASP A 108 -11.96 22.08 0.23
C ASP A 108 -12.29 22.28 1.71
N LEU A 109 -12.39 21.18 2.47
CA LEU A 109 -12.63 21.23 3.92
C LEU A 109 -11.39 21.60 4.72
N GLY A 110 -10.22 21.18 4.27
CA GLY A 110 -8.98 21.17 5.05
C GLY A 110 -8.97 20.06 6.14
N ARG A 111 -7.77 19.82 6.69
CA ARG A 111 -7.48 18.65 7.54
C ARG A 111 -8.42 18.53 8.77
N GLU A 112 -8.59 19.60 9.51
CA GLU A 112 -9.33 19.55 10.77
C GLU A 112 -10.81 19.20 10.58
N LYS A 113 -11.48 19.88 9.64
CA LYS A 113 -12.90 19.65 9.36
C LYS A 113 -13.12 18.26 8.73
N PHE A 114 -12.19 17.83 7.88
CA PHE A 114 -12.25 16.47 7.31
C PHE A 114 -12.11 15.40 8.38
N LEU A 115 -11.15 15.53 9.32
CA LEU A 115 -11.01 14.61 10.45
C LEU A 115 -12.24 14.56 11.34
N GLN A 116 -12.92 15.69 11.59
CA GLN A 116 -14.19 15.70 12.33
C GLN A 116 -15.25 14.83 11.63
N ARG A 117 -15.32 14.85 10.29
CA ARG A 117 -16.22 13.97 9.51
C ARG A 117 -15.84 12.51 9.63
N VAL A 118 -14.53 12.20 9.58
CA VAL A 118 -14.01 10.82 9.73
C VAL A 118 -14.33 10.26 11.13
N TRP A 119 -14.14 11.05 12.19
CA TRP A 119 -14.50 10.63 13.56
C TRP A 119 -15.99 10.41 13.73
N LYS A 120 -16.83 11.28 13.17
CA LYS A 120 -18.30 11.09 13.17
C LYS A 120 -18.71 9.80 12.45
N TRP A 121 -18.11 9.52 11.28
CA TRP A 121 -18.29 8.27 10.56
C TRP A 121 -17.91 7.05 11.40
N LYS A 122 -16.75 7.11 12.06
CA LYS A 122 -16.29 6.05 12.97
C LYS A 122 -17.27 5.77 14.10
N GLU A 123 -17.83 6.81 14.71
CA GLU A 123 -18.83 6.65 15.77
C GLU A 123 -20.10 5.97 15.25
N GLU A 124 -20.61 6.42 14.12
CA GLU A 124 -21.82 5.85 13.52
C GLU A 124 -21.63 4.38 13.13
N TYR A 125 -20.62 4.09 12.31
CA TYR A 125 -20.42 2.75 11.78
C TYR A 125 -19.78 1.79 12.79
N GLY A 126 -18.92 2.25 13.67
CA GLY A 126 -18.38 1.44 14.76
C GLY A 126 -19.48 0.94 15.69
N ASN A 127 -20.40 1.80 16.10
CA ASN A 127 -21.56 1.39 16.91
C ASN A 127 -22.48 0.43 16.15
N ARG A 128 -22.72 0.69 14.86
CA ARG A 128 -23.55 -0.18 14.01
C ARG A 128 -22.96 -1.58 13.85
N ILE A 129 -21.65 -1.70 13.70
CA ILE A 129 -20.95 -2.98 13.65
C ILE A 129 -21.19 -3.77 14.94
N VAL A 130 -21.02 -3.16 16.09
CA VAL A 130 -21.26 -3.79 17.39
C VAL A 130 -22.71 -4.25 17.52
N GLU A 131 -23.69 -3.40 17.14
CA GLU A 131 -25.10 -3.77 17.14
C GLU A 131 -25.40 -4.95 16.21
N GLN A 132 -24.82 -5.00 15.02
CA GLN A 132 -24.96 -6.13 14.09
C GLN A 132 -24.38 -7.42 14.67
N GLN A 133 -23.21 -7.36 15.32
CA GLN A 133 -22.61 -8.51 16.00
C GLN A 133 -23.48 -9.01 17.16
N LYS A 134 -24.02 -8.11 17.97
CA LYS A 134 -24.98 -8.47 19.03
C LYS A 134 -26.26 -9.10 18.47
N LYS A 135 -26.75 -8.60 17.35
CA LYS A 135 -27.93 -9.20 16.66
C LYS A 135 -27.65 -10.61 16.14
N MET A 136 -26.42 -10.92 15.75
CA MET A 136 -26.01 -12.28 15.40
C MET A 136 -25.82 -13.19 16.63
N GLY A 137 -25.92 -12.66 17.84
CA GLY A 137 -25.72 -13.40 19.08
C GLY A 137 -24.27 -13.64 19.46
N VAL A 138 -23.33 -12.89 18.92
CA VAL A 138 -21.88 -13.02 19.17
C VAL A 138 -21.57 -12.91 20.67
N SER A 139 -20.89 -13.92 21.24
CA SER A 139 -20.66 -14.07 22.67
C SER A 139 -19.25 -13.66 23.12
N CYS A 140 -18.75 -12.53 22.62
CA CYS A 140 -17.45 -11.98 22.99
C CYS A 140 -17.53 -11.11 24.28
N ASP A 141 -16.40 -10.86 24.90
CA ASP A 141 -16.28 -10.02 26.09
C ASP A 141 -16.29 -8.53 25.72
N TRP A 142 -17.48 -7.93 25.68
CA TRP A 142 -17.67 -6.53 25.30
C TRP A 142 -17.00 -5.54 26.25
N SER A 143 -16.74 -5.94 27.51
CA SER A 143 -16.03 -5.08 28.47
C SER A 143 -14.59 -4.82 28.07
N ARG A 144 -14.03 -5.68 27.20
CA ARG A 144 -12.67 -5.59 26.66
C ARG A 144 -12.62 -5.15 25.19
N SER A 145 -13.73 -4.60 24.70
CA SER A 145 -13.79 -4.10 23.33
C SER A 145 -12.72 -3.03 23.07
N ARG A 146 -12.04 -3.15 21.92
CA ARG A 146 -10.97 -2.21 21.51
C ARG A 146 -11.30 -1.58 20.19
N PHE A 147 -10.82 -0.35 20.02
CA PHE A 147 -10.71 0.31 18.73
C PHE A 147 -9.22 0.55 18.45
N THR A 148 -8.74 0.22 17.25
CA THR A 148 -7.31 0.24 16.94
C THR A 148 -6.62 1.60 17.07
N MET A 149 -7.40 2.70 17.19
CA MET A 149 -6.89 4.04 17.50
C MET A 149 -7.38 4.57 18.85
N ASP A 150 -7.83 3.71 19.77
CA ASP A 150 -8.12 4.15 21.13
C ASP A 150 -6.84 4.58 21.87
N GLU A 151 -7.00 5.21 23.01
CA GLU A 151 -5.88 5.77 23.78
C GLU A 151 -4.82 4.70 24.14
N GLY A 152 -5.27 3.51 24.56
CA GLY A 152 -4.38 2.40 24.94
C GLY A 152 -3.61 1.83 23.75
N CYS A 153 -4.28 1.57 22.63
CA CYS A 153 -3.64 1.12 21.40
C CYS A 153 -2.69 2.18 20.85
N SER A 154 -3.10 3.44 20.84
CA SER A 154 -2.27 4.56 20.39
C SER A 154 -1.02 4.75 21.25
N LYS A 155 -1.12 4.54 22.57
CA LYS A 155 0.03 4.56 23.47
C LYS A 155 0.99 3.42 23.17
N ALA A 156 0.48 2.20 23.07
CA ALA A 156 1.29 1.00 22.80
C ALA A 156 2.05 1.13 21.46
N VAL A 157 1.41 1.62 20.40
CA VAL A 157 2.05 1.86 19.10
C VAL A 157 3.20 2.85 19.22
N ARG A 158 2.99 3.97 19.93
CA ARG A 158 4.05 4.98 20.11
C ARG A 158 5.22 4.46 20.93
N GLU A 159 4.97 3.75 22.02
CA GLU A 159 6.01 3.14 22.86
C GLU A 159 6.83 2.12 22.05
N THR A 160 6.18 1.24 21.33
CA THR A 160 6.85 0.26 20.46
C THR A 160 7.68 0.94 19.38
N PHE A 161 7.16 2.00 18.75
CA PHE A 161 7.92 2.75 17.74
C PHE A 161 9.19 3.36 18.34
N CYS A 162 9.08 4.00 19.51
CA CYS A 162 10.25 4.59 20.19
C CYS A 162 11.28 3.52 20.56
N GLU A 163 10.85 2.39 21.12
CA GLU A 163 11.76 1.29 21.46
C GLU A 163 12.48 0.71 20.22
N LEU A 164 11.79 0.57 19.10
CA LEU A 164 12.40 0.09 17.85
C LEU A 164 13.44 1.09 17.32
N TYR A 165 13.15 2.38 17.43
CA TYR A 165 14.09 3.44 17.06
C TYR A 165 15.34 3.42 17.96
N ASP A 166 15.16 3.34 19.27
CA ASP A 166 16.26 3.31 20.25
C ASP A 166 17.14 2.05 20.07
N LYS A 167 16.55 0.94 19.63
CA LYS A 167 17.27 -0.29 19.26
C LYS A 167 17.95 -0.23 17.89
N GLY A 168 17.80 0.86 17.14
CA GLY A 168 18.35 1.02 15.78
C GLY A 168 17.69 0.13 14.72
N LEU A 169 16.52 -0.45 15.01
CA LEU A 169 15.78 -1.33 14.09
C LEU A 169 14.96 -0.57 13.06
N ILE A 170 14.64 0.68 13.32
CA ILE A 170 13.99 1.59 12.39
C ILE A 170 14.80 2.87 12.23
N TYR A 171 14.79 3.42 11.03
CA TYR A 171 15.48 4.66 10.70
C TYR A 171 14.70 5.41 9.61
N LYS A 172 14.96 6.71 9.47
CA LYS A 172 14.39 7.52 8.39
C LYS A 172 15.18 7.30 7.11
N GLY A 173 14.51 6.87 6.05
CA GLY A 173 15.11 6.66 4.74
C GLY A 173 14.07 6.71 3.63
N SER A 174 14.55 6.75 2.39
CA SER A 174 13.71 6.63 1.21
C SER A 174 13.74 5.20 0.68
N ARG A 175 12.61 4.74 0.13
CA ARG A 175 12.46 3.45 -0.55
C ARG A 175 11.52 3.63 -1.74
N ILE A 176 11.66 2.77 -2.75
CA ILE A 176 10.67 2.67 -3.81
C ILE A 176 9.43 1.97 -3.27
N ILE A 177 8.27 2.53 -3.54
CA ILE A 177 6.96 2.02 -3.13
C ILE A 177 5.98 2.10 -4.30
N ASN A 178 4.92 1.28 -4.27
CA ASN A 178 3.80 1.45 -5.16
C ASN A 178 3.03 2.73 -4.81
N TRP A 179 2.70 3.53 -5.82
CA TRP A 179 2.06 4.82 -5.64
C TRP A 179 0.89 5.03 -6.58
N CYS A 180 -0.25 5.47 -6.05
CA CYS A 180 -1.41 5.85 -6.85
C CYS A 180 -1.44 7.37 -7.09
N PRO A 181 -1.21 7.86 -8.33
CA PRO A 181 -1.24 9.29 -8.62
C PRO A 181 -2.65 9.89 -8.61
N HIS A 182 -3.70 9.06 -8.64
CA HIS A 182 -5.10 9.51 -8.53
C HIS A 182 -5.48 9.75 -7.05
N CYS A 183 -5.17 8.79 -6.18
CA CYS A 183 -5.46 8.88 -4.75
C CYS A 183 -4.40 9.68 -3.97
N ILE A 184 -3.25 9.98 -4.60
CA ILE A 184 -2.09 10.65 -3.97
C ILE A 184 -1.68 9.90 -2.68
N THR A 185 -1.48 8.59 -2.81
CA THR A 185 -1.15 7.74 -1.66
C THR A 185 -0.30 6.53 -2.06
N ALA A 186 0.47 6.02 -1.10
CA ALA A 186 1.14 4.73 -1.22
C ALA A 186 0.13 3.58 -1.27
N LEU A 187 0.49 2.50 -1.94
CA LEU A 187 -0.25 1.25 -2.01
C LEU A 187 0.62 0.12 -1.46
N SER A 188 0.00 -0.83 -0.76
CA SER A 188 0.64 -2.10 -0.41
C SER A 188 0.70 -3.02 -1.64
N ASP A 189 1.60 -4.02 -1.62
CA ASP A 189 1.72 -4.99 -2.71
C ASP A 189 0.43 -5.80 -2.90
N ALA A 190 -0.35 -6.01 -1.83
CA ALA A 190 -1.63 -6.70 -1.88
C ALA A 190 -2.75 -5.91 -2.60
N GLU A 191 -2.58 -4.60 -2.75
CA GLU A 191 -3.53 -3.71 -3.45
C GLU A 191 -3.19 -3.50 -4.92
N VAL A 192 -2.10 -4.10 -5.41
CA VAL A 192 -1.60 -3.94 -6.77
C VAL A 192 -1.91 -5.18 -7.59
N GLU A 193 -2.62 -4.99 -8.68
CA GLU A 193 -2.86 -6.03 -9.69
C GLU A 193 -2.02 -5.77 -10.93
N TYR A 194 -1.30 -6.79 -11.38
CA TYR A 194 -0.44 -6.72 -12.55
C TYR A 194 -1.22 -7.09 -13.80
N VAL A 195 -1.20 -6.21 -14.80
CA VAL A 195 -1.89 -6.41 -16.08
C VAL A 195 -0.91 -6.20 -17.23
N ASP A 196 -0.78 -7.21 -18.08
CA ASP A 196 0.01 -7.12 -19.30
C ASP A 196 -0.66 -6.16 -20.30
N LYS A 197 0.10 -5.17 -20.75
CA LYS A 197 -0.35 -4.21 -21.75
C LYS A 197 0.60 -4.18 -22.93
N PRO A 198 0.07 -4.09 -24.18
CA PRO A 198 0.89 -3.81 -25.36
C PRO A 198 1.62 -2.47 -25.18
N GLY A 199 2.91 -2.49 -25.37
CA GLY A 199 3.78 -1.33 -25.30
C GLY A 199 4.91 -1.45 -26.31
N HIS A 200 5.99 -0.76 -26.06
CA HIS A 200 7.15 -0.78 -26.90
C HIS A 200 8.43 -0.84 -26.05
N LEU A 201 9.49 -1.27 -26.67
CA LEU A 201 10.85 -1.17 -26.18
C LEU A 201 11.59 -0.18 -27.06
N TRP A 202 12.03 0.93 -26.50
CA TRP A 202 12.76 1.99 -27.18
C TRP A 202 14.25 1.81 -26.94
N TYR A 203 15.03 1.76 -28.04
CA TYR A 203 16.49 1.65 -28.00
C TYR A 203 17.09 3.04 -28.22
N ILE A 204 17.81 3.53 -27.22
CA ILE A 204 18.29 4.90 -27.14
C ILE A 204 19.80 4.91 -27.03
N ARG A 205 20.44 5.73 -27.82
CA ARG A 205 21.89 5.92 -27.87
C ARG A 205 22.32 6.98 -26.86
N TYR A 206 23.26 6.62 -25.99
CA TYR A 206 23.90 7.52 -25.04
C TYR A 206 25.36 7.70 -25.49
N PRO A 207 25.76 8.88 -26.01
CA PRO A 207 27.14 9.14 -26.42
C PRO A 207 28.10 9.01 -25.25
N LEU A 208 29.29 8.43 -25.49
CA LEU A 208 30.35 8.41 -24.49
C LEU A 208 30.92 9.83 -24.32
N ALA A 209 31.19 10.24 -23.08
CA ALA A 209 31.66 11.58 -22.76
C ALA A 209 33.07 11.87 -23.35
N ASP A 210 33.87 10.83 -23.58
CA ASP A 210 35.19 10.93 -24.21
C ASP A 210 35.15 10.97 -25.75
N GLY A 211 33.96 10.91 -26.34
CA GLY A 211 33.77 10.91 -27.79
C GLY A 211 34.18 9.63 -28.51
N SER A 212 34.49 8.54 -27.77
CA SER A 212 34.99 7.30 -28.38
C SER A 212 33.89 6.39 -28.97
N GLY A 213 32.61 6.82 -28.89
CA GLY A 213 31.47 6.08 -29.42
C GLY A 213 30.21 6.33 -28.61
N ASP A 214 29.38 5.31 -28.54
CA ASP A 214 28.13 5.34 -27.78
C ASP A 214 27.81 4.02 -27.08
N ILE A 215 26.87 4.08 -26.13
CA ILE A 215 26.27 2.89 -25.52
C ILE A 215 24.74 2.95 -25.76
N VAL A 216 24.15 1.84 -26.23
CA VAL A 216 22.72 1.76 -26.50
C VAL A 216 22.01 1.07 -25.34
N VAL A 217 21.03 1.73 -24.74
CA VAL A 217 20.14 1.19 -23.71
C VAL A 217 18.76 0.93 -24.28
N ALA A 218 18.00 0.03 -23.65
CA ALA A 218 16.62 -0.23 -24.03
C ALA A 218 15.69 0.01 -22.84
N THR A 219 14.55 0.65 -23.06
CA THR A 219 13.59 0.98 -22.01
C THR A 219 12.15 0.87 -22.49
N THR A 220 11.26 0.49 -21.56
CA THR A 220 9.80 0.53 -21.76
C THR A 220 9.19 1.85 -21.27
N ARG A 221 10.00 2.70 -20.60
CA ARG A 221 9.55 3.94 -19.93
C ARG A 221 10.47 5.12 -20.25
N PRO A 222 10.51 5.60 -21.51
CA PRO A 222 11.40 6.69 -21.90
C PRO A 222 11.14 8.00 -21.14
N GLU A 223 9.93 8.23 -20.63
CA GLU A 223 9.58 9.39 -19.81
C GLU A 223 10.32 9.46 -18.46
N THR A 224 10.96 8.38 -18.02
CA THR A 224 11.77 8.39 -16.79
C THR A 224 13.24 8.71 -17.03
N MET A 225 13.71 8.67 -18.29
CA MET A 225 15.13 8.80 -18.61
C MET A 225 15.77 10.10 -18.13
N MET A 226 15.01 11.18 -17.99
CA MET A 226 15.53 12.45 -17.47
C MET A 226 16.08 12.31 -16.03
N GLY A 227 15.61 11.30 -15.29
CA GLY A 227 16.10 10.92 -13.97
C GLY A 227 17.20 9.87 -13.96
N ASP A 228 17.75 9.48 -15.12
CA ASP A 228 18.84 8.52 -15.16
C ASP A 228 20.11 9.08 -14.54
N THR A 229 20.73 8.31 -13.67
CA THR A 229 21.94 8.69 -12.94
C THR A 229 23.10 7.72 -13.15
N GLY A 230 22.90 6.72 -14.00
CA GLY A 230 23.93 5.79 -14.41
C GLY A 230 23.47 4.88 -15.56
N VAL A 231 24.40 4.15 -16.11
CA VAL A 231 24.18 3.01 -16.99
C VAL A 231 24.91 1.81 -16.37
N ALA A 232 24.21 0.69 -16.18
CA ALA A 232 24.83 -0.53 -15.68
C ALA A 232 25.09 -1.52 -16.80
N VAL A 233 26.19 -2.25 -16.70
CA VAL A 233 26.59 -3.34 -17.61
C VAL A 233 27.13 -4.50 -16.78
N ASN A 234 27.04 -5.73 -17.29
CA ASN A 234 27.62 -6.86 -16.58
C ASN A 234 29.15 -6.79 -16.62
N PRO A 235 29.85 -6.90 -15.48
CA PRO A 235 31.31 -6.83 -15.42
C PRO A 235 32.01 -8.00 -16.18
N ASN A 236 31.28 -9.08 -16.43
CA ASN A 236 31.78 -10.25 -17.18
C ASN A 236 31.39 -10.21 -18.67
N ASP A 237 30.69 -9.15 -19.13
CA ASP A 237 30.37 -9.01 -20.56
C ASP A 237 31.53 -8.38 -21.30
N GLU A 238 32.20 -9.22 -22.16
CA GLU A 238 33.31 -8.80 -23.01
C GLU A 238 32.99 -7.58 -23.88
N LYS A 239 31.73 -7.41 -24.26
CA LYS A 239 31.26 -6.29 -25.10
C LYS A 239 31.34 -4.93 -24.37
N PHE A 240 31.09 -4.91 -23.09
CA PHE A 240 30.90 -3.67 -22.32
C PHE A 240 31.87 -3.47 -21.16
N LYS A 241 32.57 -4.50 -20.69
CA LYS A 241 33.46 -4.41 -19.52
C LYS A 241 34.48 -3.29 -19.62
N HIS A 242 34.94 -2.95 -20.85
CA HIS A 242 35.93 -1.91 -21.11
C HIS A 242 35.33 -0.48 -20.95
N LEU A 243 34.02 -0.34 -20.80
CA LEU A 243 33.34 0.92 -20.58
C LEU A 243 33.11 1.21 -19.08
N ILE A 244 33.27 0.21 -18.20
CA ILE A 244 33.10 0.39 -16.76
C ILE A 244 34.06 1.44 -16.23
N GLY A 245 33.52 2.42 -15.49
CA GLY A 245 34.27 3.57 -14.98
C GLY A 245 34.36 4.76 -15.92
N LYS A 246 33.93 4.60 -17.19
CA LYS A 246 33.72 5.73 -18.12
C LYS A 246 32.38 6.42 -17.83
N LYS A 247 32.16 7.53 -18.52
CA LYS A 247 30.89 8.28 -18.46
C LYS A 247 30.23 8.33 -19.83
N CYS A 248 28.91 8.44 -19.84
CA CYS A 248 28.13 8.76 -21.02
C CYS A 248 27.30 10.04 -20.79
N ILE A 249 26.85 10.64 -21.87
CA ILE A 249 26.00 11.83 -21.87
C ILE A 249 24.55 11.40 -21.95
N LEU A 250 23.76 11.77 -20.96
CA LEU A 250 22.31 11.59 -20.99
C LEU A 250 21.71 12.48 -22.09
N PRO A 251 21.08 11.91 -23.13
CA PRO A 251 20.47 12.69 -24.20
C PRO A 251 19.45 13.70 -23.68
N ILE A 252 19.22 14.80 -24.42
CA ILE A 252 18.29 15.88 -24.07
C ILE A 252 18.73 16.68 -22.84
N MET A 253 19.10 15.99 -21.74
CA MET A 253 19.49 16.62 -20.46
C MET A 253 20.96 17.08 -20.45
N ASN A 254 21.77 16.60 -21.37
CA ASN A 254 23.21 16.92 -21.46
C ASN A 254 23.99 16.73 -20.16
N ARG A 255 23.59 15.76 -19.34
CA ARG A 255 24.23 15.42 -18.07
C ARG A 255 25.16 14.23 -18.22
N GLU A 256 26.37 14.34 -17.70
CA GLU A 256 27.27 13.20 -17.59
C GLU A 256 26.81 12.23 -16.50
N ILE A 257 26.70 10.96 -16.83
CA ILE A 257 26.35 9.86 -15.92
C ILE A 257 27.38 8.73 -16.03
N PRO A 258 27.75 8.05 -14.92
CA PRO A 258 28.73 6.97 -14.92
C PRO A 258 28.20 5.70 -15.55
N ILE A 259 29.13 4.88 -16.12
CA ILE A 259 28.89 3.49 -16.48
C ILE A 259 29.45 2.61 -15.37
N VAL A 260 28.58 1.81 -14.75
CA VAL A 260 28.92 0.93 -13.60
C VAL A 260 28.82 -0.53 -13.97
N GLY A 261 29.65 -1.36 -13.30
CA GLY A 261 29.57 -2.81 -13.46
C GLY A 261 28.70 -3.45 -12.40
N ASP A 262 27.60 -4.10 -12.79
CA ASP A 262 26.71 -4.80 -11.87
C ASP A 262 26.19 -6.10 -12.49
N GLU A 263 26.24 -7.20 -11.72
CA GLU A 263 25.78 -8.53 -12.15
C GLU A 263 24.26 -8.61 -12.33
N TYR A 264 23.50 -7.60 -11.90
CA TYR A 264 22.09 -7.43 -12.21
C TYR A 264 21.82 -7.43 -13.73
N CYS A 265 22.76 -6.93 -14.53
CA CYS A 265 22.62 -6.89 -15.98
C CYS A 265 22.88 -8.28 -16.58
N GLU A 266 21.86 -8.90 -17.16
CA GLU A 266 21.99 -10.21 -17.82
C GLU A 266 22.70 -10.10 -19.16
N ILE A 267 23.76 -10.93 -19.34
CA ILE A 267 24.49 -11.02 -20.60
C ILE A 267 23.57 -11.59 -21.68
N GLY A 268 23.45 -10.86 -22.80
CA GLY A 268 22.64 -11.32 -23.94
C GLY A 268 21.15 -10.94 -23.85
N PHE A 269 20.69 -10.33 -22.78
CA PHE A 269 19.33 -9.79 -22.70
C PHE A 269 19.29 -8.31 -23.17
N GLY A 270 18.34 -8.00 -24.07
CA GLY A 270 18.18 -6.66 -24.63
C GLY A 270 19.45 -6.16 -25.33
N THR A 271 20.01 -5.06 -24.89
CA THR A 271 21.30 -4.53 -25.37
C THR A 271 22.50 -5.04 -24.56
N GLY A 272 22.26 -5.57 -23.37
CA GLY A 272 23.27 -5.89 -22.36
C GLY A 272 23.64 -4.67 -21.48
N ALA A 273 23.11 -3.49 -21.80
CA ALA A 273 23.29 -2.27 -21.02
C ALA A 273 21.92 -1.75 -20.53
N VAL A 274 21.83 -1.43 -19.26
CA VAL A 274 20.57 -1.01 -18.60
C VAL A 274 20.75 0.41 -18.07
N LYS A 275 19.82 1.31 -18.43
CA LYS A 275 19.78 2.64 -17.84
C LYS A 275 19.35 2.53 -16.37
N MET A 276 19.93 3.32 -15.47
CA MET A 276 19.63 3.33 -14.06
C MET A 276 18.85 4.57 -13.66
N THR A 277 17.61 4.39 -13.26
CA THR A 277 16.72 5.45 -12.75
C THR A 277 16.28 5.12 -11.31
N PRO A 278 17.14 5.30 -10.31
CA PRO A 278 16.89 4.84 -8.93
C PRO A 278 15.61 5.38 -8.30
N ALA A 279 15.09 6.52 -8.77
CA ALA A 279 13.85 7.11 -8.28
C ALA A 279 12.58 6.45 -8.82
N HIS A 280 12.63 5.60 -9.87
CA HIS A 280 11.46 5.14 -10.62
C HIS A 280 11.41 3.64 -10.90
N ASP A 281 12.40 2.87 -10.44
CA ASP A 281 12.44 1.42 -10.56
C ASP A 281 13.07 0.81 -9.30
N PRO A 282 12.47 -0.23 -8.69
CA PRO A 282 12.99 -0.85 -7.47
C PRO A 282 14.34 -1.54 -7.68
N ASN A 283 14.58 -2.16 -8.83
CA ASN A 283 15.86 -2.79 -9.12
C ASN A 283 16.96 -1.76 -9.37
N ASP A 284 16.62 -0.67 -10.11
CA ASP A 284 17.54 0.45 -10.33
C ASP A 284 17.90 1.14 -9.01
N PHE A 285 16.96 1.18 -8.05
CA PHE A 285 17.21 1.72 -6.71
C PHE A 285 18.26 0.90 -5.96
N GLU A 286 18.15 -0.44 -5.98
CA GLU A 286 19.10 -1.34 -5.32
C GLU A 286 20.50 -1.27 -5.99
N VAL A 287 20.56 -1.22 -7.32
CA VAL A 287 21.82 -0.97 -8.06
C VAL A 287 22.37 0.41 -7.67
N GLY A 288 21.51 1.42 -7.61
CA GLY A 288 21.86 2.77 -7.21
C GLY A 288 22.50 2.85 -5.83
N LEU A 289 21.96 2.11 -4.86
CA LEU A 289 22.54 2.01 -3.51
C LEU A 289 23.95 1.39 -3.53
N ARG A 290 24.15 0.30 -4.27
CA ARG A 290 25.44 -0.40 -4.37
C ARG A 290 26.52 0.48 -5.01
N HIS A 291 26.14 1.30 -5.98
CA HIS A 291 27.06 2.16 -6.75
C HIS A 291 27.02 3.63 -6.37
N ASN A 292 26.28 3.98 -5.30
CA ASN A 292 26.13 5.34 -4.81
C ASN A 292 25.65 6.32 -5.91
N LEU A 293 24.69 5.88 -6.75
CA LEU A 293 24.07 6.71 -7.76
C LEU A 293 23.08 7.68 -7.14
N GLU A 294 22.98 8.87 -7.72
CA GLU A 294 22.04 9.88 -7.28
C GLU A 294 20.57 9.43 -7.54
N VAL A 295 19.67 9.82 -6.65
CA VAL A 295 18.22 9.53 -6.78
C VAL A 295 17.52 10.80 -7.26
N ILE A 296 17.27 10.91 -8.56
CA ILE A 296 16.61 12.07 -9.18
C ILE A 296 15.17 11.69 -9.56
N ARG A 297 14.22 12.21 -8.80
CA ARG A 297 12.81 12.03 -9.07
C ARG A 297 12.35 12.99 -10.17
N VAL A 298 11.68 12.48 -11.21
CA VAL A 298 11.17 13.27 -12.34
C VAL A 298 9.64 13.21 -12.49
N ILE A 299 8.96 12.29 -11.82
CA ILE A 299 7.50 12.20 -11.78
C ILE A 299 7.00 12.65 -10.41
N ALA A 300 6.13 13.65 -10.36
CA ALA A 300 5.50 14.20 -9.17
C ALA A 300 4.41 13.26 -8.62
N ASP A 301 3.84 13.59 -7.44
CA ASP A 301 2.83 12.77 -6.77
C ASP A 301 1.55 12.58 -7.60
N ASP A 302 1.18 13.58 -8.40
CA ASP A 302 0.03 13.54 -9.30
C ASP A 302 0.29 12.84 -10.65
N GLY A 303 1.50 12.30 -10.84
CA GLY A 303 1.92 11.60 -12.07
C GLY A 303 2.35 12.50 -13.22
N ARG A 304 2.50 13.80 -13.00
CA ARG A 304 3.08 14.75 -13.94
C ARG A 304 4.59 14.80 -13.81
N ILE A 305 5.24 15.26 -14.85
CA ILE A 305 6.69 15.54 -14.82
C ILE A 305 6.95 16.76 -13.95
N ASN A 306 7.92 16.68 -13.07
CA ASN A 306 8.33 17.79 -12.20
C ASN A 306 9.46 18.62 -12.82
N GLU A 307 10.01 19.59 -12.07
CA GLU A 307 11.07 20.49 -12.49
C GLU A 307 12.35 19.80 -12.96
N ASN A 308 12.66 18.60 -12.42
CA ASN A 308 13.81 17.81 -12.85
C ASN A 308 13.66 17.22 -14.27
N GLY A 309 12.45 17.20 -14.81
CA GLY A 309 12.18 16.80 -16.18
C GLY A 309 12.49 17.87 -17.23
N GLY A 310 13.03 19.03 -16.82
CA GLY A 310 13.50 20.09 -17.72
C GLY A 310 12.41 20.59 -18.67
N PRO A 311 12.58 20.46 -20.00
CA PRO A 311 11.62 20.99 -20.97
C PRO A 311 10.23 20.35 -20.90
N TYR A 312 10.09 19.21 -20.24
CA TYR A 312 8.83 18.48 -20.12
C TYR A 312 8.08 18.75 -18.81
N ASN A 313 8.59 19.67 -17.97
CA ASN A 313 7.97 20.00 -16.68
C ASN A 313 6.48 20.36 -16.84
N GLY A 314 5.64 19.77 -15.98
CA GLY A 314 4.19 19.96 -15.96
C GLY A 314 3.40 19.06 -16.92
N MET A 315 4.05 18.36 -17.85
CA MET A 315 3.37 17.42 -18.75
C MET A 315 2.86 16.19 -18.00
N ASP A 316 1.73 15.63 -18.45
CA ASP A 316 1.36 14.27 -18.08
C ASP A 316 2.45 13.28 -18.53
N ARG A 317 2.73 12.24 -17.74
CA ARG A 317 3.80 11.28 -18.03
C ARG A 317 3.65 10.56 -19.37
N TYR A 318 2.43 10.30 -19.85
CA TYR A 318 2.21 9.65 -21.13
C TYR A 318 2.35 10.63 -22.31
N GLU A 319 1.98 11.88 -22.12
CA GLU A 319 2.25 12.94 -23.11
C GLU A 319 3.74 13.23 -23.19
N CYS A 320 4.44 13.26 -22.05
CA CYS A 320 5.89 13.37 -22.00
C CYS A 320 6.57 12.21 -22.75
N ARG A 321 6.08 10.96 -22.57
CA ARG A 321 6.61 9.80 -23.31
C ARG A 321 6.58 10.02 -24.82
N LYS A 322 5.49 10.56 -25.36
CA LYS A 322 5.38 10.86 -26.79
C LYS A 322 6.33 11.97 -27.22
N ALA A 323 6.40 13.04 -26.43
CA ALA A 323 7.26 14.19 -26.72
C ALA A 323 8.73 13.80 -26.70
N ILE A 324 9.20 13.12 -25.65
CA ILE A 324 10.63 12.74 -25.54
C ILE A 324 11.05 11.74 -26.62
N VAL A 325 10.19 10.81 -27.01
CA VAL A 325 10.50 9.88 -28.13
C VAL A 325 10.67 10.62 -29.42
N LYS A 326 9.82 11.60 -29.69
CA LYS A 326 9.93 12.47 -30.88
C LYS A 326 11.24 13.27 -30.87
N ASP A 327 11.58 13.88 -29.74
CA ASP A 327 12.81 14.65 -29.60
C ASP A 327 14.07 13.79 -29.77
N LEU A 328 14.04 12.54 -29.22
CA LEU A 328 15.12 11.56 -29.41
C LEU A 328 15.28 11.15 -30.86
N GLU A 329 14.20 11.03 -31.64
CA GLU A 329 14.22 10.75 -33.06
C GLU A 329 14.79 11.92 -33.85
N GLU A 330 14.31 13.14 -33.60
CA GLU A 330 14.75 14.35 -34.27
C GLU A 330 16.25 14.64 -34.04
N HIS A 331 16.78 14.31 -32.86
CA HIS A 331 18.20 14.49 -32.53
C HIS A 331 19.08 13.26 -32.85
N GLY A 332 18.52 12.20 -33.44
CA GLY A 332 19.26 11.02 -33.85
C GLY A 332 19.71 10.08 -32.71
N TYR A 333 19.10 10.20 -31.53
CA TYR A 333 19.38 9.33 -30.41
C TYR A 333 18.51 8.07 -30.42
N LEU A 334 17.36 8.06 -31.08
CA LEU A 334 16.50 6.88 -31.18
C LEU A 334 17.08 5.91 -32.23
N VAL A 335 17.43 4.69 -31.81
CA VAL A 335 18.03 3.68 -32.70
C VAL A 335 16.97 2.83 -33.37
N LYS A 336 16.02 2.32 -32.59
CA LYS A 336 14.87 1.51 -33.05
C LYS A 336 13.78 1.45 -32.00
N VAL A 337 12.61 1.00 -32.43
CA VAL A 337 11.44 0.73 -31.56
C VAL A 337 10.91 -0.66 -31.89
N GLU A 338 10.68 -1.48 -30.89
CA GLU A 338 10.10 -2.82 -31.04
C GLU A 338 8.83 -2.96 -30.20
N PRO A 339 7.81 -3.69 -30.72
CA PRO A 339 6.67 -4.05 -29.89
C PRO A 339 7.13 -4.89 -28.68
N TYR A 340 6.59 -4.59 -27.52
CA TYR A 340 6.91 -5.29 -26.27
C TYR A 340 5.70 -5.31 -25.33
N ASN A 341 5.37 -6.45 -24.74
CA ASN A 341 4.34 -6.50 -23.72
C ASN A 341 4.96 -6.13 -22.38
N HIS A 342 4.42 -5.09 -21.78
CA HIS A 342 4.85 -4.59 -20.48
C HIS A 342 3.78 -4.88 -19.42
N ASN A 343 4.22 -5.47 -18.34
CA ASN A 343 3.38 -5.71 -17.17
C ASN A 343 3.15 -4.41 -16.38
#